data_ecacba20b7adae993c535e43f0bdde8b
#
_entry.id   ecacba20b7adae993c535e43f0bdde8b
#
_cell.length_a   1.000
_cell.length_b   1.000
_cell.length_c   1.000
_cell.angle_alpha   90.00
_cell.angle_beta   90.00
_cell.angle_gamma   90.00
#
_symmetry.space_group_name_H-M   'P 1'
#
loop_
_entity.id
_entity.type
_entity.pdbx_description
1 polymer ?
#
loop_
_entity_poly.entity_id
_entity_poly.type
_entity_poly.pdbx_seq_one_letter_code
_entity_poly.pdbx_strand_id
1 'polypeptide(L)'
;MNVFAKCARPAVTLVALASCVDAFVAPRPAARCLAPRPSALSSDRAELRALRVKELQAELGKRNIRWQTFLEKEELVVALSNALVAEASFSASGAMAPGVVAELTAEQFELELAGDPATPILLDVYAKWCGPCQMMAPQLAKAAEELGAAARVAKVDSDLYEALASTLNVGGLPTVILFKGGKEVDRVEGALMKDQLVAFAKSAAEVGAGDACCPKG
;
A
#
# COMPACT_ATOMS: atom_id res chain seq x y z
N MET A 1 23.02 53.15 -30.76
CA MET A 1 23.24 52.96 -32.19
C MET A 1 22.51 51.71 -32.63
N ASN A 2 21.44 52.04 -33.30
CA ASN A 2 20.63 51.33 -34.27
C ASN A 2 21.37 50.22 -35.02
N VAL A 3 20.71 49.10 -35.33
CA VAL A 3 20.24 48.79 -36.67
C VAL A 3 19.18 47.68 -36.62
N PHE A 4 18.00 48.01 -37.10
CA PHE A 4 16.92 47.16 -37.58
C PHE A 4 17.34 46.29 -38.76
N ALA A 5 16.89 45.04 -38.82
CA ALA A 5 16.73 44.37 -40.11
C ALA A 5 15.45 43.50 -40.08
N LYS A 6 14.44 43.98 -40.80
CA LYS A 6 13.28 43.25 -41.33
C LYS A 6 13.73 42.28 -42.41
N CYS A 7 13.13 41.06 -42.47
CA CYS A 7 12.92 40.30 -43.69
C CYS A 7 11.73 39.37 -43.49
N ALA A 8 10.65 39.64 -44.00
CA ALA A 8 9.87 39.33 -45.21
C ALA A 8 9.54 37.82 -45.36
N ARG A 9 8.24 37.52 -45.26
CA ARG A 9 7.59 36.28 -45.72
C ARG A 9 7.59 36.21 -47.25
N PRO A 10 7.56 35.01 -47.84
CA PRO A 10 6.74 34.79 -49.00
C PRO A 10 5.63 33.78 -48.75
N ALA A 11 4.48 34.11 -49.25
CA ALA A 11 3.32 33.27 -49.46
C ALA A 11 3.61 32.37 -50.66
N VAL A 12 3.31 31.09 -50.57
CA VAL A 12 3.25 30.16 -51.72
C VAL A 12 1.93 29.39 -51.64
N THR A 13 1.17 29.70 -52.61
CA THR A 13 -0.02 29.28 -53.28
C THR A 13 -0.42 27.83 -53.14
N LEU A 14 -1.68 27.68 -52.91
CA LEU A 14 -2.62 26.55 -52.99
C LEU A 14 -2.46 25.77 -54.33
N VAL A 15 -2.33 24.43 -54.22
CA VAL A 15 -2.79 23.52 -55.28
C VAL A 15 -3.59 22.39 -54.59
N ALA A 16 -4.88 22.43 -54.84
CA ALA A 16 -5.80 21.34 -54.53
C ALA A 16 -5.63 20.21 -55.55
N LEU A 17 -5.37 19.00 -55.07
CA LEU A 17 -5.65 17.79 -55.84
C LEU A 17 -6.49 16.86 -54.99
N ALA A 18 -7.77 16.82 -55.33
CA ALA A 18 -8.74 15.85 -54.88
C ALA A 18 -8.33 14.46 -55.41
N SER A 19 -8.13 13.52 -54.52
CA SER A 19 -8.21 12.09 -54.86
C SER A 19 -9.09 11.42 -53.79
N CYS A 20 -10.32 11.17 -54.19
CA CYS A 20 -11.23 10.24 -53.54
C CYS A 20 -10.61 8.86 -53.52
N VAL A 21 -10.30 8.35 -52.36
CA VAL A 21 -10.22 6.92 -52.06
C VAL A 21 -11.19 6.64 -50.93
N ASP A 22 -12.31 6.05 -51.29
CA ASP A 22 -13.26 5.46 -50.37
C ASP A 22 -12.53 4.42 -49.53
N ALA A 23 -12.10 4.81 -48.33
CA ALA A 23 -11.67 3.89 -47.30
C ALA A 23 -12.93 3.36 -46.59
N PHE A 24 -13.28 2.15 -46.94
CA PHE A 24 -14.25 1.29 -46.28
C PHE A 24 -13.94 1.28 -44.75
N VAL A 25 -14.59 2.15 -44.02
CA VAL A 25 -14.54 2.17 -42.55
C VAL A 25 -15.39 1.03 -42.07
N ALA A 26 -14.72 -0.10 -41.77
CA ALA A 26 -15.37 -1.18 -41.00
C ALA A 26 -15.91 -0.62 -39.69
N PRO A 27 -17.16 -0.96 -39.29
CA PRO A 27 -17.70 -0.52 -38.00
C PRO A 27 -16.80 -1.10 -36.90
N ARG A 28 -16.19 -0.22 -36.13
CA ARG A 28 -15.49 -0.57 -34.88
C ARG A 28 -16.49 -1.34 -34.00
N PRO A 29 -16.13 -2.54 -33.52
CA PRO A 29 -16.97 -3.19 -32.53
C PRO A 29 -17.14 -2.23 -31.36
N ALA A 30 -18.40 -1.97 -31.02
CA ALA A 30 -18.77 -1.15 -29.86
C ALA A 30 -17.93 -1.60 -28.67
N ALA A 31 -17.10 -0.68 -28.19
CA ALA A 31 -16.39 -0.90 -26.94
C ALA A 31 -17.45 -1.30 -25.91
N ARG A 32 -17.47 -2.58 -25.56
CA ARG A 32 -18.19 -3.02 -24.36
C ARG A 32 -17.73 -2.07 -23.27
N CYS A 33 -18.62 -1.23 -22.79
CA CYS A 33 -18.45 -0.54 -21.52
C CYS A 33 -18.18 -1.66 -20.51
N LEU A 34 -16.90 -1.94 -20.27
CA LEU A 34 -16.48 -2.67 -19.09
C LEU A 34 -16.98 -1.77 -17.96
N ALA A 35 -18.05 -2.25 -17.31
CA ALA A 35 -18.47 -1.69 -16.03
C ALA A 35 -17.19 -1.58 -15.17
N PRO A 36 -16.95 -0.44 -14.50
CA PRO A 36 -15.79 -0.29 -13.66
C PRO A 36 -15.80 -1.47 -12.69
N ARG A 37 -14.69 -2.20 -12.65
CA ARG A 37 -14.51 -3.25 -11.63
C ARG A 37 -14.75 -2.57 -10.29
N PRO A 38 -15.62 -3.09 -9.42
CA PRO A 38 -15.75 -2.60 -8.06
C PRO A 38 -14.49 -3.00 -7.29
N SER A 39 -13.41 -2.23 -7.47
CA SER A 39 -12.11 -2.51 -6.86
C SER A 39 -11.89 -1.76 -5.54
N ALA A 40 -12.82 -0.93 -5.12
CA ALA A 40 -12.84 -0.36 -3.79
C ALA A 40 -14.32 -0.13 -3.40
N LEU A 41 -14.82 -0.94 -2.48
CA LEU A 41 -16.07 -0.63 -1.81
C LEU A 41 -15.83 0.67 -1.02
N SER A 42 -16.64 1.68 -1.31
CA SER A 42 -16.66 2.91 -0.53
C SER A 42 -17.12 2.63 0.90
N SER A 43 -16.55 3.31 1.86
CA SER A 43 -17.04 3.30 3.24
C SER A 43 -18.39 4.00 3.40
N ASP A 44 -18.92 4.57 2.32
CA ASP A 44 -20.20 5.26 2.32
C ASP A 44 -21.36 4.27 2.59
N ARG A 45 -22.03 4.50 3.71
CA ARG A 45 -23.14 3.66 4.17
C ARG A 45 -24.31 3.62 3.18
N ALA A 46 -24.49 4.66 2.35
CA ALA A 46 -25.54 4.72 1.35
C ALA A 46 -25.29 3.67 0.24
N GLU A 47 -24.06 3.56 -0.23
CA GLU A 47 -23.68 2.55 -1.22
C GLU A 47 -23.74 1.13 -0.64
N LEU A 48 -23.28 0.94 0.60
CA LEU A 48 -23.32 -0.36 1.27
C LEU A 48 -24.76 -0.86 1.51
N ARG A 49 -25.71 0.04 1.76
CA ARG A 49 -27.14 -0.29 1.86
C ARG A 49 -27.74 -0.83 0.56
N ALA A 50 -27.18 -0.45 -0.59
CA ALA A 50 -27.63 -0.95 -1.89
C ALA A 50 -27.23 -2.42 -2.11
N LEU A 51 -26.22 -2.93 -1.42
CA LEU A 51 -25.75 -4.31 -1.52
C LEU A 51 -26.77 -5.29 -0.92
N ARG A 52 -26.79 -6.52 -1.45
CA ARG A 52 -27.58 -7.60 -0.89
C ARG A 52 -26.93 -8.13 0.39
N VAL A 53 -27.75 -8.68 1.29
CA VAL A 53 -27.26 -9.25 2.57
C VAL A 53 -26.15 -10.29 2.36
N LYS A 54 -26.29 -11.16 1.34
CA LYS A 54 -25.26 -12.16 1.02
C LYS A 54 -23.94 -11.54 0.59
N GLU A 55 -23.96 -10.40 -0.09
CA GLU A 55 -22.76 -9.67 -0.53
C GLU A 55 -22.07 -9.02 0.68
N LEU A 56 -22.85 -8.41 1.58
CA LEU A 56 -22.32 -7.85 2.85
C LEU A 56 -21.68 -8.94 3.72
N GLN A 57 -22.34 -10.10 3.83
CA GLN A 57 -21.81 -11.25 4.58
C GLN A 57 -20.51 -11.78 3.97
N ALA A 58 -20.44 -11.86 2.63
CA ALA A 58 -19.23 -12.29 1.93
C ALA A 58 -18.07 -11.32 2.15
N GLU A 59 -18.33 -10.01 2.10
CA GLU A 59 -17.30 -8.99 2.35
C GLU A 59 -16.82 -8.97 3.80
N LEU A 60 -17.72 -9.15 4.78
CA LEU A 60 -17.36 -9.30 6.19
C LEU A 60 -16.57 -10.59 6.44
N GLY A 61 -16.94 -11.68 5.75
CA GLY A 61 -16.24 -12.97 5.84
C GLY A 61 -14.78 -12.89 5.31
N LYS A 62 -14.54 -12.15 4.21
CA LYS A 62 -13.18 -11.90 3.69
C LYS A 62 -12.28 -11.20 4.72
N ARG A 63 -12.88 -10.41 5.61
CA ARG A 63 -12.20 -9.64 6.66
C ARG A 63 -12.18 -10.33 8.02
N ASN A 64 -12.55 -11.62 8.07
CA ASN A 64 -12.64 -12.40 9.32
C ASN A 64 -13.56 -11.79 10.38
N ILE A 65 -14.52 -10.97 9.97
CA ILE A 65 -15.51 -10.38 10.89
C ILE A 65 -16.65 -11.36 11.08
N ARG A 66 -16.95 -11.70 12.33
CA ARG A 66 -18.06 -12.59 12.68
C ARG A 66 -19.39 -11.86 12.47
N TRP A 67 -20.07 -12.17 11.38
CA TRP A 67 -21.34 -11.57 11.01
C TRP A 67 -22.57 -12.37 11.51
N GLN A 68 -22.37 -13.58 12.03
CA GLN A 68 -23.45 -14.48 12.44
C GLN A 68 -24.26 -13.96 13.64
N THR A 69 -23.72 -12.98 14.36
CA THR A 69 -24.37 -12.32 15.50
C THR A 69 -25.28 -11.17 15.09
N PHE A 70 -25.17 -10.71 13.85
CA PHE A 70 -25.96 -9.58 13.34
C PHE A 70 -27.33 -10.08 12.83
N LEU A 71 -28.39 -9.50 13.35
CA LEU A 71 -29.77 -9.86 13.04
C LEU A 71 -30.34 -9.00 11.91
N GLU A 72 -29.89 -7.75 11.80
CA GLU A 72 -30.40 -6.79 10.85
C GLU A 72 -29.38 -6.43 9.77
N LYS A 73 -29.88 -6.12 8.56
CA LYS A 73 -29.03 -5.67 7.43
C LYS A 73 -28.22 -4.42 7.80
N GLU A 74 -28.80 -3.51 8.60
CA GLU A 74 -28.18 -2.27 9.00
C GLU A 74 -26.93 -2.52 9.87
N GLU A 75 -26.96 -3.52 10.72
CA GLU A 75 -25.81 -3.94 11.54
C GLU A 75 -24.66 -4.44 10.65
N LEU A 76 -24.94 -5.19 9.60
CA LEU A 76 -23.96 -5.63 8.62
C LEU A 76 -23.33 -4.43 7.87
N VAL A 77 -24.17 -3.46 7.49
CA VAL A 77 -23.70 -2.23 6.83
C VAL A 77 -22.81 -1.42 7.76
N VAL A 78 -23.19 -1.24 9.02
CA VAL A 78 -22.38 -0.52 10.02
C VAL A 78 -21.06 -1.24 10.28
N ALA A 79 -21.09 -2.55 10.46
CA ALA A 79 -19.89 -3.36 10.67
C ALA A 79 -18.93 -3.26 9.48
N LEU A 80 -19.45 -3.37 8.25
CA LEU A 80 -18.65 -3.27 7.05
C LEU A 80 -18.11 -1.85 6.84
N SER A 81 -18.92 -0.80 7.05
CA SER A 81 -18.45 0.59 6.93
C SER A 81 -17.33 0.90 7.93
N ASN A 82 -17.45 0.43 9.17
CA ASN A 82 -16.42 0.61 10.19
C ASN A 82 -15.13 -0.14 9.83
N ALA A 83 -15.25 -1.35 9.27
CA ALA A 83 -14.10 -2.12 8.81
C ALA A 83 -13.37 -1.41 7.65
N LEU A 84 -14.11 -0.89 6.67
CA LEU A 84 -13.53 -0.16 5.53
C LEU A 84 -12.85 1.16 5.97
N VAL A 85 -13.44 1.88 6.93
CA VAL A 85 -12.81 3.08 7.51
C VAL A 85 -11.53 2.69 8.26
N ALA A 86 -11.55 1.60 9.03
CA ALA A 86 -10.38 1.10 9.74
C ALA A 86 -9.28 0.66 8.75
N GLU A 87 -9.62 -0.02 7.66
CA GLU A 87 -8.67 -0.38 6.60
C GLU A 87 -8.07 0.86 5.93
N ALA A 88 -8.88 1.87 5.61
CA ALA A 88 -8.43 3.11 4.99
C ALA A 88 -7.51 3.93 5.92
N SER A 89 -7.75 3.87 7.24
CA SER A 89 -6.88 4.52 8.24
C SER A 89 -5.67 3.68 8.62
N PHE A 90 -5.67 2.38 8.30
CA PHE A 90 -4.56 1.46 8.62
C PHE A 90 -3.36 1.63 7.70
N SER A 91 -3.57 2.05 6.45
CA SER A 91 -2.52 2.19 5.44
C SER A 91 -2.69 3.51 4.68
N ALA A 92 -1.65 4.31 4.60
CA ALA A 92 -1.66 5.57 3.86
C ALA A 92 -1.63 5.36 2.34
N SER A 93 -0.95 4.30 1.88
CA SER A 93 -0.88 3.91 0.46
C SER A 93 -2.03 3.00 0.03
N GLY A 94 -2.79 2.44 0.99
CA GLY A 94 -3.79 1.39 0.76
C GLY A 94 -3.20 0.01 0.42
N ALA A 95 -1.88 -0.15 0.50
CA ALA A 95 -1.20 -1.41 0.15
C ALA A 95 -1.12 -2.40 1.32
N MET A 96 -1.37 -1.96 2.55
CA MET A 96 -1.24 -2.78 3.75
C MET A 96 -2.61 -3.13 4.33
N ALA A 97 -2.76 -4.38 4.78
CA ALA A 97 -3.97 -4.88 5.43
C ALA A 97 -3.61 -5.52 6.78
N PRO A 98 -4.52 -5.46 7.78
CA PRO A 98 -4.31 -6.09 9.07
C PRO A 98 -4.09 -7.59 8.95
N GLY A 99 -3.07 -8.10 9.64
CA GLY A 99 -2.77 -9.53 9.68
C GLY A 99 -2.10 -10.11 8.44
N VAL A 100 -1.70 -9.27 7.49
CA VAL A 100 -1.05 -9.68 6.23
C VAL A 100 0.29 -8.99 6.06
N VAL A 101 1.28 -9.71 5.56
CA VAL A 101 2.58 -9.13 5.17
C VAL A 101 2.43 -8.49 3.79
N ALA A 102 2.61 -7.19 3.71
CA ALA A 102 2.58 -6.45 2.45
C ALA A 102 3.99 -6.36 1.84
N GLU A 103 4.11 -6.65 0.54
CA GLU A 103 5.33 -6.34 -0.20
C GLU A 103 5.19 -4.93 -0.77
N LEU A 104 6.05 -4.01 -0.33
CA LEU A 104 5.98 -2.60 -0.68
C LEU A 104 7.05 -2.22 -1.69
N THR A 105 6.69 -1.28 -2.58
CA THR A 105 7.68 -0.52 -3.34
C THR A 105 8.29 0.57 -2.46
N ALA A 106 9.44 1.13 -2.88
CA ALA A 106 10.07 2.23 -2.17
C ALA A 106 9.11 3.43 -2.01
N GLU A 107 8.38 3.77 -3.07
CA GLU A 107 7.41 4.88 -3.07
C GLU A 107 6.24 4.62 -2.11
N GLN A 108 5.71 3.39 -2.11
CA GLN A 108 4.64 3.02 -1.17
C GLN A 108 5.11 3.08 0.27
N PHE A 109 6.34 2.63 0.55
CA PHE A 109 6.91 2.70 1.88
C PHE A 109 7.10 4.14 2.35
N GLU A 110 7.59 5.04 1.51
CA GLU A 110 7.68 6.47 1.81
C GLU A 110 6.32 7.10 2.13
N LEU A 111 5.28 6.75 1.37
CA LEU A 111 3.91 7.18 1.65
C LEU A 111 3.40 6.66 3.00
N GLU A 112 3.72 5.41 3.35
CA GLU A 112 3.35 4.84 4.65
C GLU A 112 4.05 5.54 5.82
N LEU A 113 5.30 5.95 5.64
CA LEU A 113 6.04 6.73 6.65
C LEU A 113 5.49 8.16 6.79
N ALA A 114 5.15 8.80 5.66
CA ALA A 114 4.64 10.18 5.64
C ALA A 114 3.21 10.28 6.19
N GLY A 115 2.42 9.22 6.07
CA GLY A 115 1.02 9.19 6.48
C GLY A 115 0.78 9.23 8.00
N ASP A 116 1.82 9.13 8.81
CA ASP A 116 1.81 9.11 10.28
C ASP A 116 0.64 8.34 10.92
N PRO A 117 0.42 7.09 10.56
CA PRO A 117 -0.57 6.31 11.28
C PRO A 117 -0.02 5.97 12.67
N ALA A 118 -0.89 6.04 13.66
CA ALA A 118 -0.55 5.70 15.06
C ALA A 118 -0.03 4.25 15.22
N THR A 119 -0.34 3.40 14.22
CA THR A 119 0.04 1.99 14.19
C THR A 119 1.49 1.83 13.71
N PRO A 120 2.37 1.15 14.48
CA PRO A 120 3.76 0.94 14.09
C PRO A 120 3.89 0.08 12.82
N ILE A 121 4.98 0.27 12.08
CA ILE A 121 5.36 -0.53 10.92
C ILE A 121 6.55 -1.41 11.28
N LEU A 122 6.41 -2.70 11.10
CA LEU A 122 7.49 -3.69 11.11
C LEU A 122 7.93 -3.93 9.68
N LEU A 123 9.11 -3.44 9.32
CA LEU A 123 9.69 -3.58 7.98
C LEU A 123 10.74 -4.68 7.97
N ASP A 124 10.58 -5.69 7.12
CA ASP A 124 11.60 -6.68 6.80
C ASP A 124 12.30 -6.32 5.50
N VAL A 125 13.61 -6.05 5.57
CA VAL A 125 14.46 -5.85 4.38
C VAL A 125 15.11 -7.18 4.05
N TYR A 126 14.76 -7.72 2.87
CA TYR A 126 15.16 -9.05 2.45
C TYR A 126 15.73 -9.07 1.03
N ALA A 127 16.32 -10.20 0.62
CA ALA A 127 16.63 -10.50 -0.78
C ALA A 127 16.22 -11.95 -1.10
N LYS A 128 15.94 -12.22 -2.38
CA LYS A 128 15.47 -13.54 -2.84
C LYS A 128 16.53 -14.64 -2.67
N TRP A 129 17.79 -14.30 -2.78
CA TRP A 129 18.92 -15.21 -2.62
C TRP A 129 19.33 -15.46 -1.15
N CYS A 130 18.78 -14.67 -0.22
CA CYS A 130 19.11 -14.76 1.21
C CYS A 130 18.42 -15.96 1.87
N GLY A 131 19.17 -16.99 2.21
CA GLY A 131 18.66 -18.20 2.88
C GLY A 131 17.98 -17.94 4.22
N PRO A 132 18.59 -17.17 5.16
CA PRO A 132 17.96 -16.80 6.43
C PRO A 132 16.65 -16.01 6.24
N CYS A 133 16.55 -15.15 5.20
CA CYS A 133 15.33 -14.42 4.89
C CYS A 133 14.18 -15.35 4.49
N GLN A 134 14.49 -16.38 3.68
CA GLN A 134 13.51 -17.39 3.27
C GLN A 134 12.97 -18.19 4.45
N MET A 135 13.81 -18.48 5.45
CA MET A 135 13.39 -19.15 6.69
C MET A 135 12.54 -18.24 7.57
N MET A 136 12.81 -16.93 7.57
CA MET A 136 12.06 -15.96 8.36
C MET A 136 10.69 -15.65 7.75
N ALA A 137 10.52 -15.69 6.43
CA ALA A 137 9.29 -15.33 5.75
C ALA A 137 8.02 -16.02 6.31
N PRO A 138 7.97 -17.34 6.56
CA PRO A 138 6.81 -17.98 7.17
C PRO A 138 6.60 -17.58 8.64
N GLN A 139 7.65 -17.20 9.36
CA GLN A 139 7.56 -16.70 10.72
C GLN A 139 6.97 -15.29 10.76
N LEU A 140 7.38 -14.45 9.81
CA LEU A 140 6.86 -13.10 9.62
C LEU A 140 5.36 -13.12 9.28
N ALA A 141 4.92 -14.04 8.41
CA ALA A 141 3.50 -14.21 8.09
C ALA A 141 2.67 -14.57 9.34
N LYS A 142 3.14 -15.54 10.13
CA LYS A 142 2.47 -15.92 11.40
C LYS A 142 2.48 -14.80 12.43
N ALA A 143 3.55 -14.00 12.48
CA ALA A 143 3.63 -12.83 13.36
C ALA A 143 2.63 -11.75 12.92
N ALA A 144 2.48 -11.51 11.61
CA ALA A 144 1.49 -10.59 11.06
C ALA A 144 0.06 -11.02 11.44
N GLU A 145 -0.28 -12.28 11.27
CA GLU A 145 -1.58 -12.84 11.67
C GLU A 145 -1.88 -12.60 13.15
N GLU A 146 -0.88 -12.81 14.03
CA GLU A 146 -1.03 -12.61 15.47
C GLU A 146 -1.14 -11.13 15.86
N LEU A 147 -0.37 -10.27 15.20
CA LEU A 147 -0.40 -8.82 15.43
C LEU A 147 -1.70 -8.18 14.94
N GLY A 148 -2.28 -8.70 13.86
CA GLY A 148 -3.52 -8.19 13.29
C GLY A 148 -3.45 -6.69 13.01
N ALA A 149 -4.30 -5.92 13.69
CA ALA A 149 -4.34 -4.45 13.56
C ALA A 149 -3.39 -3.72 14.52
N ALA A 150 -2.66 -4.43 15.39
CA ALA A 150 -1.76 -3.81 16.36
C ALA A 150 -0.46 -3.29 15.73
N ALA A 151 -0.03 -3.87 14.62
CA ALA A 151 1.13 -3.42 13.85
C ALA A 151 0.93 -3.71 12.36
N ARG A 152 1.50 -2.86 11.53
CA ARG A 152 1.58 -3.05 10.08
C ARG A 152 2.85 -3.81 9.76
N VAL A 153 2.75 -4.88 8.97
CA VAL A 153 3.91 -5.70 8.63
C VAL A 153 4.18 -5.59 7.14
N ALA A 154 5.39 -5.17 6.80
CA ALA A 154 5.83 -4.99 5.42
C ALA A 154 7.16 -5.69 5.17
N LYS A 155 7.42 -5.99 3.91
CA LYS A 155 8.72 -6.44 3.42
C LYS A 155 9.12 -5.67 2.17
N VAL A 156 10.43 -5.43 2.00
CA VAL A 156 11.01 -4.74 0.84
C VAL A 156 12.19 -5.54 0.33
N ASP A 157 12.24 -5.75 -0.98
CA ASP A 157 13.35 -6.42 -1.66
C ASP A 157 14.51 -5.44 -1.86
N SER A 158 15.64 -5.68 -1.19
CA SER A 158 16.82 -4.83 -1.25
C SER A 158 17.49 -4.81 -2.62
N ASP A 159 17.35 -5.87 -3.41
CA ASP A 159 17.93 -5.95 -4.76
C ASP A 159 17.15 -5.07 -5.75
N LEU A 160 15.83 -4.92 -5.54
CA LEU A 160 15.00 -4.05 -6.36
C LEU A 160 15.08 -2.58 -5.93
N TYR A 161 15.32 -2.32 -4.65
CA TYR A 161 15.29 -0.97 -4.05
C TYR A 161 16.58 -0.67 -3.29
N GLU A 162 17.73 -0.78 -3.96
CA GLU A 162 19.07 -0.55 -3.38
C GLU A 162 19.21 0.85 -2.77
N ALA A 163 18.62 1.87 -3.40
CA ALA A 163 18.65 3.24 -2.87
C ALA A 163 17.94 3.34 -1.53
N LEU A 164 16.79 2.66 -1.36
CA LEU A 164 16.07 2.61 -0.10
C LEU A 164 16.86 1.84 0.97
N ALA A 165 17.41 0.67 0.63
CA ALA A 165 18.23 -0.12 1.53
C ALA A 165 19.47 0.67 2.02
N SER A 166 20.09 1.44 1.12
CA SER A 166 21.21 2.34 1.45
C SER A 166 20.78 3.49 2.36
N THR A 167 19.62 4.11 2.11
CA THR A 167 19.06 5.19 2.94
C THR A 167 18.74 4.67 4.35
N LEU A 168 18.25 3.44 4.46
CA LEU A 168 17.97 2.78 5.74
C LEU A 168 19.25 2.21 6.40
N ASN A 169 20.43 2.38 5.80
CA ASN A 169 21.70 1.87 6.31
C ASN A 169 21.67 0.36 6.63
N VAL A 170 21.12 -0.44 5.72
CA VAL A 170 21.04 -1.89 5.90
C VAL A 170 22.41 -2.52 5.61
N GLY A 171 23.07 -3.04 6.65
CA GLY A 171 24.41 -3.64 6.55
C GLY A 171 24.39 -5.16 6.28
N GLY A 172 23.28 -5.83 6.56
CA GLY A 172 23.13 -7.27 6.42
C GLY A 172 21.69 -7.69 6.22
N LEU A 173 21.46 -8.95 5.78
CA LEU A 173 20.13 -9.49 5.53
C LEU A 173 19.86 -10.78 6.32
N PRO A 174 18.64 -10.95 6.86
CA PRO A 174 17.57 -9.95 6.91
C PRO A 174 17.84 -8.88 7.94
N THR A 175 17.29 -7.68 7.74
CA THR A 175 17.21 -6.62 8.74
C THR A 175 15.75 -6.25 8.98
N VAL A 176 15.33 -6.35 10.23
CA VAL A 176 13.98 -5.98 10.66
C VAL A 176 14.03 -4.64 11.36
N ILE A 177 13.30 -3.66 10.83
CA ILE A 177 13.28 -2.28 11.33
C ILE A 177 11.87 -1.94 11.79
N LEU A 178 11.77 -1.31 12.95
CA LEU A 178 10.52 -0.88 13.56
C LEU A 178 10.36 0.62 13.43
N PHE A 179 9.28 1.05 12.78
CA PHE A 179 8.93 2.47 12.62
C PHE A 179 7.69 2.82 13.41
N LYS A 180 7.65 4.03 13.98
CA LYS A 180 6.48 4.63 14.60
C LYS A 180 6.47 6.13 14.37
N GLY A 181 5.34 6.67 13.93
CA GLY A 181 5.23 8.09 13.61
C GLY A 181 6.24 8.55 12.56
N GLY A 182 6.47 7.74 11.52
CA GLY A 182 7.42 8.05 10.45
C GLY A 182 8.91 7.98 10.84
N LYS A 183 9.23 7.57 12.07
CA LYS A 183 10.62 7.48 12.56
C LYS A 183 10.98 6.04 12.90
N GLU A 184 12.23 5.70 12.64
CA GLU A 184 12.81 4.46 13.15
C GLU A 184 12.90 4.50 14.68
N VAL A 185 12.37 3.48 15.32
CA VAL A 185 12.38 3.33 16.78
C VAL A 185 13.45 2.34 17.21
N ASP A 186 13.55 1.22 16.48
CA ASP A 186 14.48 0.15 16.80
C ASP A 186 14.76 -0.70 15.56
N ARG A 187 15.88 -1.47 15.57
CA ARG A 187 16.22 -2.42 14.51
C ARG A 187 16.90 -3.65 15.06
N VAL A 188 16.73 -4.75 14.37
CA VAL A 188 17.42 -6.01 14.64
C VAL A 188 17.93 -6.60 13.34
N GLU A 189 19.20 -6.97 13.30
CA GLU A 189 19.82 -7.69 12.19
C GLU A 189 19.79 -9.21 12.46
N GLY A 190 19.46 -9.96 11.42
CA GLY A 190 19.36 -11.42 11.48
C GLY A 190 17.93 -11.93 11.56
N ALA A 191 17.80 -13.25 11.32
CA ALA A 191 16.50 -13.91 11.28
C ALA A 191 15.88 -14.03 12.68
N LEU A 192 14.65 -13.59 12.83
CA LEU A 192 13.86 -13.67 14.05
C LEU A 192 12.76 -14.74 13.92
N MET A 193 12.46 -15.39 15.03
CA MET A 193 11.31 -16.30 15.13
C MET A 193 10.02 -15.50 15.40
N LYS A 194 8.86 -16.13 15.14
CA LYS A 194 7.53 -15.52 15.30
C LYS A 194 7.38 -14.75 16.61
N ASP A 195 7.70 -15.41 17.74
CA ASP A 195 7.50 -14.82 19.07
C ASP A 195 8.39 -13.60 19.32
N GLN A 196 9.61 -13.61 18.76
CA GLN A 196 10.54 -12.48 18.81
C GLN A 196 10.04 -11.32 17.96
N LEU A 197 9.51 -11.59 16.74
CA LEU A 197 8.92 -10.58 15.86
C LEU A 197 7.70 -9.91 16.51
N VAL A 198 6.84 -10.70 17.15
CA VAL A 198 5.68 -10.18 17.88
C VAL A 198 6.09 -9.33 19.08
N ALA A 199 7.06 -9.79 19.88
CA ALA A 199 7.59 -9.03 21.00
C ALA A 199 8.24 -7.73 20.54
N PHE A 200 9.03 -7.79 19.46
CA PHE A 200 9.69 -6.63 18.85
C PHE A 200 8.67 -5.60 18.33
N ALA A 201 7.62 -6.03 17.64
CA ALA A 201 6.56 -5.12 17.18
C ALA A 201 5.80 -4.47 18.34
N LYS A 202 5.57 -5.20 19.44
CA LYS A 202 4.89 -4.69 20.64
C LYS A 202 5.74 -3.71 21.44
N SER A 203 7.07 -3.80 21.41
CA SER A 203 7.96 -2.83 22.09
C SER A 203 7.75 -1.40 21.61
N ALA A 204 7.39 -1.20 20.32
CA ALA A 204 7.02 0.12 19.81
C ALA A 204 5.79 0.73 20.47
N ALA A 205 4.89 -0.09 20.98
CA ALA A 205 3.69 0.43 21.69
C ALA A 205 4.09 1.13 22.99
N GLU A 206 5.17 0.69 23.63
CA GLU A 206 5.65 1.20 24.92
C GLU A 206 6.52 2.46 24.79
N VAL A 207 7.23 2.63 23.65
CA VAL A 207 8.12 3.80 23.37
C VAL A 207 7.34 5.09 23.09
N GLY A 208 6.00 5.09 23.13
CA GLY A 208 5.15 6.27 22.86
C GLY A 208 4.89 7.19 24.05
N ALA A 209 5.49 6.96 25.22
CA ALA A 209 5.18 7.72 26.45
C ALA A 209 6.42 8.23 27.20
N GLY A 210 7.45 8.65 26.52
CA GLY A 210 8.53 9.33 27.25
C GLY A 210 9.94 9.07 26.71
N ASP A 211 10.61 10.16 26.48
CA ASP A 211 12.06 10.35 26.43
C ASP A 211 12.84 9.85 25.20
N ALA A 212 13.21 10.87 24.43
CA ALA A 212 14.48 10.91 23.74
C ALA A 212 15.62 10.64 24.73
N CYS A 213 16.02 9.39 24.92
CA CYS A 213 17.21 9.06 25.65
C CYS A 213 18.39 9.05 24.68
N CYS A 214 19.35 9.93 24.96
CA CYS A 214 20.61 10.18 24.27
C CYS A 214 21.36 8.91 23.83
N PRO A 215 22.05 8.96 22.69
CA PRO A 215 23.03 7.95 22.36
C PRO A 215 24.19 8.04 23.37
N LYS A 216 24.42 6.98 24.10
CA LYS A 216 25.69 6.83 24.84
C LYS A 216 26.77 6.51 23.83
N GLY A 217 27.76 7.42 23.79
CA GLY A 217 28.95 7.37 22.98
C GLY A 217 29.88 6.18 23.20
#